data_16de4ec04f97fefe0b3c6a08f315c18d
#
_entry.id   16de4ec04f97fefe0b3c6a08f315c18d
#
_cell.length_a   1.000
_cell.length_b   1.000
_cell.length_c   1.000
_cell.angle_alpha   90.00
_cell.angle_beta   90.00
_cell.angle_gamma   90.00
#
_symmetry.space_group_name_H-M   'P 1'
#
loop_
_entity.id
_entity.type
_entity.pdbx_description
1 polymer ?
#
loop_
_entity_poly.entity_id
_entity_poly.type
_entity_poly.pdbx_seq_one_letter_code
_entity_poly.pdbx_strand_id
1 'polypeptide(L)'
;MAKKVFLEFERDIEALEKKIDELRELEEQESGRGVSVASEIASLEAKEAELVKKTFSSLTPWQMSLVARHPNRPYTLDYIDAMFTDFHELHGDRAFAEDKAIVGGLARIADINCVVIGNQKGRTLRERTERNFGMARPEGYRKALRLMQLAEKFDLPVITFVDTPGAYPGIDAEERGQSEAIGRNLYEMSTLNVPIVTCVIGEGGSGGALAIAVADVVMMLQYAIYSVISPEGCASILWKDSA
;
A
#
# COMPACT_ATOMS: atom_id res chain seq x y z
N MET A 1 -9.89 -17.68 1.36
CA MET A 1 -8.75 -16.87 1.83
C MET A 1 -7.81 -16.60 0.65
N ALA A 2 -7.17 -15.43 0.57
CA ALA A 2 -6.16 -15.18 -0.45
C ALA A 2 -4.98 -16.14 -0.23
N LYS A 3 -4.41 -16.68 -1.33
CA LYS A 3 -3.26 -17.57 -1.25
C LYS A 3 -2.09 -16.81 -0.59
N LYS A 4 -1.50 -17.36 0.47
CA LYS A 4 -0.31 -16.82 1.10
C LYS A 4 0.86 -16.89 0.11
N VAL A 5 1.58 -15.80 -0.03
CA VAL A 5 2.74 -15.68 -0.91
C VAL A 5 3.97 -15.50 -0.03
N PHE A 6 5.05 -16.20 -0.34
CA PHE A 6 6.32 -16.08 0.35
C PHE A 6 7.38 -15.51 -0.59
N LEU A 7 8.21 -14.64 -0.07
CA LEU A 7 9.38 -14.12 -0.77
C LEU A 7 10.52 -15.14 -0.70
N GLU A 8 11.51 -15.00 -1.58
CA GLU A 8 12.61 -15.97 -1.67
C GLU A 8 13.36 -16.19 -0.35
N PHE A 9 13.55 -15.13 0.43
CA PHE A 9 14.21 -15.20 1.73
C PHE A 9 13.32 -15.73 2.87
N GLU A 10 12.04 -15.99 2.61
CA GLU A 10 11.05 -16.56 3.54
C GLU A 10 10.89 -18.09 3.36
N ARG A 11 11.66 -18.74 2.49
CA ARG A 11 11.53 -20.18 2.18
C ARG A 11 11.56 -21.09 3.41
N ASP A 12 12.41 -20.77 4.37
CA ASP A 12 12.50 -21.57 5.61
C ASP A 12 11.25 -21.40 6.48
N ILE A 13 10.66 -20.21 6.48
CA ILE A 13 9.39 -19.92 7.16
C ILE A 13 8.26 -20.69 6.46
N GLU A 14 8.19 -20.62 5.12
CA GLU A 14 7.23 -21.36 4.31
C GLU A 14 7.28 -22.88 4.59
N ALA A 15 8.49 -23.44 4.70
CA ALA A 15 8.67 -24.85 4.99
C ALA A 15 8.14 -25.25 6.37
N LEU A 16 8.34 -24.40 7.39
CA LEU A 16 7.79 -24.62 8.74
C LEU A 16 6.28 -24.49 8.77
N GLU A 17 5.71 -23.46 8.13
CA GLU A 17 4.25 -23.31 8.04
C GLU A 17 3.58 -24.52 7.38
N LYS A 18 4.11 -24.99 6.24
CA LYS A 18 3.58 -26.19 5.58
C LYS A 18 3.57 -27.41 6.50
N LYS A 19 4.65 -27.59 7.27
CA LYS A 19 4.72 -28.70 8.21
C LYS A 19 3.70 -28.57 9.36
N ILE A 20 3.48 -27.34 9.85
CA ILE A 20 2.47 -27.05 10.88
C ILE A 20 1.06 -27.35 10.33
N ASP A 21 0.77 -26.90 9.11
CA ASP A 21 -0.53 -27.13 8.48
C ASP A 21 -0.78 -28.62 8.23
N GLU A 22 0.21 -29.37 7.74
CA GLU A 22 0.12 -30.83 7.59
C GLU A 22 -0.18 -31.55 8.93
N LEU A 23 0.45 -31.12 10.02
CA LEU A 23 0.20 -31.70 11.35
C LEU A 23 -1.20 -31.33 11.88
N ARG A 24 -1.68 -30.13 11.63
CA ARG A 24 -3.05 -29.74 11.98
C ARG A 24 -4.10 -30.54 11.21
N GLU A 25 -3.91 -30.75 9.92
CA GLU A 25 -4.78 -31.61 9.11
C GLU A 25 -4.79 -33.06 9.62
N LEU A 26 -3.64 -33.60 10.02
CA LEU A 26 -3.54 -34.93 10.64
C LEU A 26 -4.28 -35.00 11.99
N GLU A 27 -4.13 -33.96 12.84
CA GLU A 27 -4.84 -33.89 14.14
C GLU A 27 -6.36 -33.86 13.95
N GLU A 28 -6.86 -33.11 12.96
CA GLU A 28 -8.29 -33.07 12.61
C GLU A 28 -8.81 -34.43 12.12
N GLN A 29 -8.03 -35.12 11.27
CA GLN A 29 -8.41 -36.43 10.72
C GLN A 29 -8.36 -37.57 11.78
N GLU A 30 -7.46 -37.47 12.76
CA GLU A 30 -7.25 -38.47 13.78
C GLU A 30 -7.89 -38.16 15.13
N SER A 31 -8.72 -37.11 15.21
CA SER A 31 -9.38 -36.62 16.43
C SER A 31 -10.26 -37.68 17.17
N GLY A 32 -10.21 -38.94 16.80
CA GLY A 32 -10.84 -40.11 17.47
C GLY A 32 -9.87 -41.21 17.84
N ARG A 33 -8.56 -41.13 17.54
CA ARG A 33 -7.59 -42.23 17.70
C ARG A 33 -6.53 -42.03 18.78
N GLY A 34 -6.61 -40.92 19.54
CA GLY A 34 -5.75 -40.73 20.72
C GLY A 34 -4.29 -40.29 20.41
N VAL A 35 -3.99 -39.96 19.18
CA VAL A 35 -2.69 -39.35 18.80
C VAL A 35 -2.81 -37.85 18.93
N SER A 36 -2.13 -37.26 19.88
CA SER A 36 -2.05 -35.79 20.02
C SER A 36 -0.70 -35.30 19.50
N VAL A 37 -0.73 -34.51 18.45
CA VAL A 37 0.46 -33.82 17.90
C VAL A 37 0.58 -32.36 18.38
N ALA A 38 -0.29 -31.96 19.32
CA ALA A 38 -0.38 -30.58 19.82
C ALA A 38 0.95 -30.06 20.37
N SER A 39 1.74 -30.92 21.07
CA SER A 39 3.05 -30.51 21.59
C SER A 39 4.09 -30.29 20.48
N GLU A 40 4.02 -31.04 19.39
CA GLU A 40 4.89 -30.87 18.22
C GLU A 40 4.51 -29.60 17.47
N ILE A 41 3.22 -29.36 17.25
CA ILE A 41 2.70 -28.12 16.64
C ILE A 41 3.18 -26.91 17.44
N ALA A 42 2.97 -26.88 18.75
CA ALA A 42 3.42 -25.77 19.60
C ALA A 42 4.94 -25.54 19.54
N SER A 43 5.74 -26.62 19.45
CA SER A 43 7.20 -26.50 19.30
C SER A 43 7.60 -25.92 17.95
N LEU A 44 6.89 -26.27 16.85
CA LEU A 44 7.15 -25.73 15.52
C LEU A 44 6.71 -24.28 15.39
N GLU A 45 5.55 -23.90 15.96
CA GLU A 45 5.08 -22.52 16.02
C GLU A 45 6.06 -21.62 16.78
N ALA A 46 6.63 -22.10 17.90
CA ALA A 46 7.66 -21.36 18.62
C ALA A 46 8.92 -21.15 17.78
N LYS A 47 9.36 -22.18 17.03
CA LYS A 47 10.49 -22.07 16.11
C LYS A 47 10.22 -21.13 14.94
N GLU A 48 9.02 -21.18 14.40
CA GLU A 48 8.56 -20.28 13.33
C GLU A 48 8.62 -18.83 13.81
N ALA A 49 8.04 -18.53 14.97
CA ALA A 49 8.05 -17.19 15.56
C ALA A 49 9.48 -16.65 15.77
N GLU A 50 10.41 -17.50 16.24
CA GLU A 50 11.82 -17.13 16.39
C GLU A 50 12.48 -16.87 15.02
N LEU A 51 12.23 -17.73 14.03
CA LEU A 51 12.76 -17.59 12.69
C LEU A 51 12.25 -16.33 12.00
N VAL A 52 10.93 -16.04 12.10
CA VAL A 52 10.31 -14.81 11.60
C VAL A 52 11.01 -13.60 12.23
N LYS A 53 11.11 -13.58 13.57
CA LYS A 53 11.77 -12.48 14.27
C LYS A 53 13.22 -12.29 13.82
N LYS A 54 13.99 -13.37 13.68
CA LYS A 54 15.39 -13.34 13.22
C LYS A 54 15.47 -12.81 11.80
N THR A 55 14.67 -13.34 10.87
CA THR A 55 14.69 -12.97 9.45
C THR A 55 14.34 -11.48 9.29
N PHE A 56 13.23 -11.05 9.89
CA PHE A 56 12.74 -9.68 9.71
C PHE A 56 13.52 -8.62 10.52
N SER A 57 14.34 -9.02 11.50
CA SER A 57 15.21 -8.09 12.22
C SER A 57 16.48 -7.70 11.45
N SER A 58 16.82 -8.41 10.37
CA SER A 58 18.08 -8.23 9.63
C SER A 58 17.91 -8.17 8.12
N LEU A 59 16.79 -7.64 7.66
CA LEU A 59 16.53 -7.47 6.23
C LEU A 59 17.53 -6.52 5.57
N THR A 60 18.00 -6.90 4.40
CA THR A 60 18.74 -5.99 3.52
C THR A 60 17.83 -4.91 2.95
N PRO A 61 18.35 -3.76 2.45
CA PRO A 61 17.53 -2.75 1.79
C PRO A 61 16.72 -3.30 0.61
N TRP A 62 17.28 -4.26 -0.13
CA TRP A 62 16.54 -4.93 -1.21
C TRP A 62 15.39 -5.78 -0.68
N GLN A 63 15.59 -6.56 0.34
CA GLN A 63 14.55 -7.35 0.98
C GLN A 63 13.43 -6.45 1.57
N MET A 64 13.79 -5.30 2.16
CA MET A 64 12.79 -4.30 2.60
C MET A 64 11.95 -3.79 1.42
N SER A 65 12.57 -3.51 0.27
CA SER A 65 11.86 -3.15 -0.96
C SER A 65 10.86 -4.22 -1.40
N LEU A 66 11.25 -5.50 -1.33
CA LEU A 66 10.35 -6.62 -1.65
C LEU A 66 9.19 -6.73 -0.65
N VAL A 67 9.45 -6.54 0.64
CA VAL A 67 8.40 -6.53 1.68
C VAL A 67 7.43 -5.35 1.47
N ALA A 68 7.93 -4.16 1.12
CA ALA A 68 7.08 -3.01 0.80
C ALA A 68 6.09 -3.30 -0.33
N ARG A 69 6.49 -4.13 -1.29
CA ARG A 69 5.73 -4.53 -2.48
C ARG A 69 4.95 -5.82 -2.31
N HIS A 70 5.01 -6.44 -1.12
CA HIS A 70 4.46 -7.77 -0.91
C HIS A 70 2.96 -7.82 -1.26
N PRO A 71 2.49 -8.78 -2.10
CA PRO A 71 1.11 -8.81 -2.59
C PRO A 71 0.05 -9.05 -1.49
N ASN A 72 0.44 -9.62 -0.35
CA ASN A 72 -0.44 -9.79 0.80
C ASN A 72 -0.39 -8.59 1.78
N ARG A 73 0.45 -7.56 1.52
CA ARG A 73 0.44 -6.34 2.32
C ARG A 73 -0.91 -5.63 2.17
N PRO A 74 -1.50 -5.08 3.25
CA PRO A 74 -2.75 -4.34 3.16
C PRO A 74 -2.60 -3.12 2.25
N TYR A 75 -3.65 -2.83 1.46
CA TYR A 75 -3.76 -1.67 0.59
C TYR A 75 -4.71 -0.62 1.20
N THR A 76 -4.84 0.53 0.57
CA THR A 76 -5.66 1.65 1.08
C THR A 76 -7.07 1.23 1.47
N LEU A 77 -7.78 0.46 0.64
CA LEU A 77 -9.14 0.01 0.95
C LEU A 77 -9.19 -0.91 2.17
N ASP A 78 -8.18 -1.76 2.38
CA ASP A 78 -8.11 -2.61 3.58
C ASP A 78 -8.00 -1.77 4.86
N TYR A 79 -7.23 -0.66 4.83
CA TYR A 79 -7.15 0.28 5.95
C TYR A 79 -8.44 1.07 6.13
N ILE A 80 -9.09 1.47 5.03
CA ILE A 80 -10.38 2.16 5.10
C ILE A 80 -11.41 1.25 5.77
N ASP A 81 -11.53 0.02 5.34
CA ASP A 81 -12.47 -0.96 5.89
C ASP A 81 -12.20 -1.28 7.36
N ALA A 82 -10.93 -1.30 7.78
CA ALA A 82 -10.54 -1.64 9.13
C ALA A 82 -10.62 -0.49 10.14
N MET A 83 -10.42 0.76 9.71
CA MET A 83 -10.21 1.90 10.60
C MET A 83 -11.30 2.96 10.52
N PHE A 84 -12.07 2.99 9.42
CA PHE A 84 -13.05 4.05 9.15
C PHE A 84 -14.46 3.50 9.11
N THR A 85 -15.41 4.37 9.41
CA THR A 85 -16.84 4.16 9.20
C THR A 85 -17.38 5.19 8.21
N ASP A 86 -18.58 4.95 7.70
CA ASP A 86 -19.31 5.88 6.83
C ASP A 86 -18.49 6.34 5.61
N PHE A 87 -17.70 5.42 5.03
CA PHE A 87 -16.91 5.74 3.84
C PHE A 87 -17.81 5.89 2.62
N HIS A 88 -17.77 7.07 2.02
CA HIS A 88 -18.45 7.42 0.78
C HIS A 88 -17.42 7.81 -0.28
N GLU A 89 -17.12 6.89 -1.19
CA GLU A 89 -16.16 7.15 -2.27
C GLU A 89 -16.68 8.20 -3.24
N LEU A 90 -15.82 9.15 -3.61
CA LEU A 90 -16.11 10.24 -4.53
C LEU A 90 -15.26 10.13 -5.79
N HIS A 91 -15.91 9.76 -6.89
CA HIS A 91 -15.27 9.47 -8.16
C HIS A 91 -15.05 10.69 -9.06
N GLY A 92 -14.07 10.56 -9.96
CA GLY A 92 -13.78 11.48 -11.07
C GLY A 92 -13.13 12.80 -10.70
N ASP A 93 -12.38 13.35 -11.64
CA ASP A 93 -11.67 14.63 -11.49
C ASP A 93 -12.52 15.86 -11.84
N ARG A 94 -13.72 15.67 -12.39
CA ARG A 94 -14.61 16.71 -12.92
C ARG A 94 -14.04 17.49 -14.12
N ALA A 95 -12.99 16.94 -14.75
CA ALA A 95 -12.34 17.55 -15.92
C ALA A 95 -12.27 16.60 -17.11
N PHE A 96 -11.82 15.35 -16.89
CA PHE A 96 -11.60 14.37 -17.94
C PHE A 96 -12.22 13.00 -17.64
N ALA A 97 -11.75 12.30 -16.57
CA ALA A 97 -12.17 10.94 -16.32
C ALA A 97 -12.04 10.51 -14.85
N GLU A 98 -12.40 9.26 -14.60
CA GLU A 98 -12.08 8.53 -13.37
C GLU A 98 -10.70 7.86 -13.50
N ASP A 99 -9.91 7.87 -12.44
CA ASP A 99 -8.74 7.03 -12.28
C ASP A 99 -8.84 6.21 -10.99
N LYS A 100 -8.97 4.90 -11.15
CA LYS A 100 -9.12 3.95 -10.05
C LYS A 100 -7.82 3.70 -9.26
N ALA A 101 -6.67 4.21 -9.73
CA ALA A 101 -5.40 4.13 -9.00
C ALA A 101 -5.38 5.02 -7.76
N ILE A 102 -6.22 6.05 -7.71
CA ILE A 102 -6.51 6.82 -6.50
C ILE A 102 -7.93 6.49 -6.06
N VAL A 103 -8.11 6.15 -4.80
CA VAL A 103 -9.41 6.08 -4.12
C VAL A 103 -9.48 7.19 -3.09
N GLY A 104 -10.67 7.72 -2.85
CA GLY A 104 -10.85 8.72 -1.81
C GLY A 104 -12.29 9.18 -1.68
N GLY A 105 -12.59 9.76 -0.56
CA GLY A 105 -13.95 10.21 -0.24
C GLY A 105 -14.07 10.73 1.18
N LEU A 106 -15.33 10.91 1.59
CA LEU A 106 -15.68 11.25 2.95
C LEU A 106 -15.70 9.99 3.81
N ALA A 107 -15.20 10.09 5.02
CA ALA A 107 -15.18 9.00 5.98
C ALA A 107 -15.23 9.54 7.41
N ARG A 108 -15.31 8.61 8.35
CA ARG A 108 -15.22 8.92 9.78
C ARG A 108 -14.22 7.98 10.44
N ILE A 109 -13.30 8.56 11.21
CA ILE A 109 -12.37 7.80 12.05
C ILE A 109 -12.64 8.15 13.52
N ALA A 110 -13.00 7.17 14.34
CA ALA A 110 -13.57 7.41 15.67
C ALA A 110 -14.75 8.43 15.57
N ASP A 111 -14.64 9.58 16.22
CA ASP A 111 -15.65 10.63 16.20
C ASP A 111 -15.31 11.81 15.25
N ILE A 112 -14.28 11.66 14.41
CA ILE A 112 -13.80 12.73 13.53
C ILE A 112 -14.22 12.46 12.10
N ASN A 113 -15.01 13.35 11.50
CA ASN A 113 -15.28 13.35 10.07
C ASN A 113 -14.03 13.82 9.33
N CYS A 114 -13.66 13.16 8.24
CA CYS A 114 -12.45 13.44 7.51
C CYS A 114 -12.62 13.16 6.02
N VAL A 115 -11.65 13.61 5.24
CA VAL A 115 -11.42 13.13 3.87
C VAL A 115 -10.27 12.13 3.90
N VAL A 116 -10.48 10.95 3.33
CA VAL A 116 -9.43 9.94 3.14
C VAL A 116 -9.14 9.78 1.67
N ILE A 117 -7.85 9.70 1.33
CA ILE A 117 -7.34 9.56 -0.05
C ILE A 117 -6.20 8.56 -0.03
N GLY A 118 -6.06 7.71 -1.06
CA GLY A 118 -4.87 6.86 -1.13
C GLY A 118 -4.68 6.17 -2.46
N ASN A 119 -3.47 5.69 -2.68
CA ASN A 119 -3.16 4.86 -3.81
C ASN A 119 -3.75 3.46 -3.58
N GLN A 120 -4.38 2.91 -4.60
CA GLN A 120 -4.95 1.58 -4.55
C GLN A 120 -4.36 0.70 -5.64
N LYS A 121 -3.69 -0.35 -5.24
CA LYS A 121 -3.27 -1.47 -6.09
C LYS A 121 -4.41 -2.49 -6.17
N GLY A 122 -4.39 -3.37 -7.15
CA GLY A 122 -5.34 -4.48 -7.26
C GLY A 122 -4.76 -5.79 -6.72
N ARG A 123 -5.62 -6.72 -6.28
CA ARG A 123 -5.24 -8.08 -5.87
C ARG A 123 -5.13 -9.01 -7.08
N THR A 124 -6.14 -8.99 -7.93
CA THR A 124 -6.18 -9.77 -9.18
C THR A 124 -5.50 -9.03 -10.32
N LEU A 125 -5.10 -9.75 -11.38
CA LEU A 125 -4.51 -9.13 -12.58
C LEU A 125 -5.47 -8.11 -13.21
N ARG A 126 -6.77 -8.41 -13.25
CA ARG A 126 -7.79 -7.49 -13.74
C ARG A 126 -7.82 -6.19 -12.95
N GLU A 127 -7.90 -6.29 -11.61
CA GLU A 127 -7.89 -5.11 -10.74
C GLU A 127 -6.60 -4.30 -10.88
N ARG A 128 -5.45 -4.97 -10.95
CA ARG A 128 -4.15 -4.32 -11.16
C ARG A 128 -4.13 -3.53 -12.46
N THR A 129 -4.64 -4.10 -13.54
CA THR A 129 -4.74 -3.41 -14.83
C THR A 129 -5.69 -2.21 -14.76
N GLU A 130 -6.87 -2.37 -14.15
CA GLU A 130 -7.85 -1.28 -14.00
C GLU A 130 -7.32 -0.13 -13.12
N ARG A 131 -6.40 -0.41 -12.20
CA ARG A 131 -5.79 0.55 -11.28
C ARG A 131 -4.36 0.95 -11.68
N ASN A 132 -3.95 0.65 -12.92
CA ASN A 132 -2.61 0.92 -13.43
C ASN A 132 -1.49 0.50 -12.44
N PHE A 133 -1.66 -0.62 -11.72
CA PHE A 133 -0.73 -1.10 -10.69
C PHE A 133 -0.47 -0.11 -9.54
N GLY A 134 -1.42 0.79 -9.27
CA GLY A 134 -1.30 1.86 -8.29
C GLY A 134 -0.61 3.12 -8.82
N MET A 135 -0.29 3.17 -10.12
CA MET A 135 0.30 4.33 -10.78
C MET A 135 -0.82 5.24 -11.29
N ALA A 136 -1.02 6.37 -10.65
CA ALA A 136 -2.07 7.29 -11.03
C ALA A 136 -1.72 8.10 -12.28
N ARG A 137 -2.75 8.37 -13.07
CA ARG A 137 -2.77 9.32 -14.19
C ARG A 137 -3.11 10.73 -13.69
N PRO A 138 -3.01 11.78 -14.53
CA PRO A 138 -3.33 13.14 -14.12
C PRO A 138 -4.70 13.30 -13.48
N GLU A 139 -5.70 12.58 -13.99
CA GLU A 139 -7.05 12.61 -13.47
C GLU A 139 -7.17 12.05 -12.05
N GLY A 140 -6.32 11.10 -11.65
CA GLY A 140 -6.24 10.62 -10.27
C GLY A 140 -5.71 11.70 -9.33
N TYR A 141 -4.67 12.41 -9.71
CA TYR A 141 -4.13 13.53 -8.91
C TYR A 141 -5.09 14.71 -8.85
N ARG A 142 -5.76 15.05 -9.95
CA ARG A 142 -6.81 16.09 -9.94
C ARG A 142 -8.01 15.70 -9.08
N LYS A 143 -8.40 14.41 -9.06
CA LYS A 143 -9.40 13.89 -8.12
C LYS A 143 -8.95 14.09 -6.67
N ALA A 144 -7.71 13.72 -6.35
CA ALA A 144 -7.15 13.92 -5.01
C ALA A 144 -7.20 15.40 -4.61
N LEU A 145 -6.76 16.32 -5.48
CA LEU A 145 -6.82 17.75 -5.25
C LEU A 145 -8.24 18.23 -4.97
N ARG A 146 -9.20 17.80 -5.80
CA ARG A 146 -10.62 18.16 -5.61
C ARG A 146 -11.14 17.73 -4.25
N LEU A 147 -10.73 16.55 -3.76
CA LEU A 147 -11.10 16.05 -2.44
C LEU A 147 -10.45 16.84 -1.31
N MET A 148 -9.19 17.25 -1.48
CA MET A 148 -8.48 18.11 -0.52
C MET A 148 -9.13 19.49 -0.42
N GLN A 149 -9.50 20.10 -1.55
CA GLN A 149 -10.24 21.35 -1.58
C GLN A 149 -11.65 21.23 -0.96
N LEU A 150 -12.29 20.06 -1.13
CA LEU A 150 -13.54 19.76 -0.43
C LEU A 150 -13.32 19.69 1.09
N ALA A 151 -12.25 19.06 1.53
CA ALA A 151 -11.87 19.00 2.94
C ALA A 151 -11.68 20.40 3.54
N GLU A 152 -10.90 21.26 2.89
CA GLU A 152 -10.71 22.65 3.32
C GLU A 152 -12.04 23.43 3.40
N LYS A 153 -12.89 23.28 2.38
CA LYS A 153 -14.20 23.97 2.35
C LYS A 153 -15.09 23.62 3.54
N PHE A 154 -14.99 22.40 4.07
CA PHE A 154 -15.81 21.92 5.18
C PHE A 154 -15.06 21.77 6.50
N ASP A 155 -13.83 22.30 6.57
CA ASP A 155 -12.95 22.24 7.75
C ASP A 155 -12.74 20.79 8.25
N LEU A 156 -12.47 19.88 7.31
CA LEU A 156 -12.24 18.46 7.57
C LEU A 156 -10.73 18.14 7.45
N PRO A 157 -10.15 17.36 8.39
CA PRO A 157 -8.81 16.87 8.21
C PRO A 157 -8.70 15.93 7.00
N VAL A 158 -7.52 15.91 6.39
CA VAL A 158 -7.18 15.01 5.28
C VAL A 158 -6.25 13.91 5.78
N ILE A 159 -6.59 12.66 5.47
CA ILE A 159 -5.74 11.49 5.74
C ILE A 159 -5.35 10.89 4.41
N THR A 160 -4.04 10.70 4.17
CA THR A 160 -3.58 10.09 2.93
C THR A 160 -2.81 8.80 3.18
N PHE A 161 -3.03 7.80 2.33
CA PHE A 161 -2.30 6.52 2.31
C PHE A 161 -1.49 6.40 1.03
N VAL A 162 -0.17 6.30 1.17
CA VAL A 162 0.75 6.25 0.02
C VAL A 162 1.19 4.80 -0.21
N ASP A 163 0.84 4.27 -1.38
CA ASP A 163 1.31 2.97 -1.86
C ASP A 163 1.34 2.90 -3.38
N THR A 164 2.37 3.49 -3.97
CA THR A 164 2.56 3.56 -5.42
C THR A 164 4.03 3.39 -5.79
N PRO A 165 4.36 2.68 -6.88
CA PRO A 165 5.71 2.66 -7.43
C PRO A 165 6.09 3.98 -8.13
N GLY A 166 5.12 4.85 -8.43
CA GLY A 166 5.31 6.13 -9.10
C GLY A 166 4.06 6.61 -9.82
N ALA A 167 4.18 7.71 -10.55
CA ALA A 167 3.16 8.17 -11.46
C ALA A 167 3.12 7.32 -12.75
N TYR A 168 1.96 7.22 -13.39
CA TYR A 168 1.83 6.49 -14.66
C TYR A 168 2.67 7.17 -15.77
N PRO A 169 3.60 6.42 -16.42
CA PRO A 169 4.58 7.00 -17.34
C PRO A 169 4.13 6.99 -18.81
N GLY A 170 2.84 6.93 -19.08
CA GLY A 170 2.31 6.86 -20.43
C GLY A 170 2.29 8.21 -21.16
N ILE A 171 2.46 8.21 -22.49
CA ILE A 171 2.37 9.40 -23.34
C ILE A 171 1.03 10.10 -23.15
N ASP A 172 -0.05 9.35 -23.06
CA ASP A 172 -1.39 9.85 -22.81
C ASP A 172 -1.53 10.60 -21.46
N ALA A 173 -0.75 10.23 -20.47
CA ALA A 173 -0.69 10.95 -19.20
C ALA A 173 0.10 12.28 -19.34
N GLU A 174 1.23 12.26 -20.06
CA GLU A 174 1.99 13.49 -20.34
C GLU A 174 1.15 14.49 -21.13
N GLU A 175 0.44 14.06 -22.17
CA GLU A 175 -0.48 14.89 -22.97
C GLU A 175 -1.58 15.55 -22.13
N ARG A 176 -2.01 14.90 -21.03
CA ARG A 176 -3.02 15.42 -20.11
C ARG A 176 -2.45 16.12 -18.88
N GLY A 177 -1.14 16.41 -18.88
CA GLY A 177 -0.49 17.23 -17.87
C GLY A 177 -0.11 16.48 -16.60
N GLN A 178 0.60 15.33 -16.71
CA GLN A 178 1.02 14.52 -15.55
C GLN A 178 1.86 15.31 -14.55
N SER A 179 2.89 16.02 -15.04
CA SER A 179 3.77 16.79 -14.17
C SER A 179 3.07 18.03 -13.58
N GLU A 180 2.16 18.65 -14.33
CA GLU A 180 1.34 19.76 -13.83
C GLU A 180 0.42 19.29 -12.68
N ALA A 181 -0.29 18.18 -12.88
CA ALA A 181 -1.21 17.67 -11.86
C ALA A 181 -0.47 17.30 -10.55
N ILE A 182 0.73 16.71 -10.65
CA ILE A 182 1.59 16.43 -9.50
C ILE A 182 2.08 17.72 -8.84
N GLY A 183 2.69 18.62 -9.62
CA GLY A 183 3.22 19.89 -9.11
C GLY A 183 2.15 20.78 -8.50
N ARG A 184 0.95 20.77 -9.07
CA ARG A 184 -0.22 21.49 -8.53
C ARG A 184 -0.62 20.95 -7.17
N ASN A 185 -0.67 19.63 -7.00
CA ASN A 185 -0.98 19.02 -5.71
C ASN A 185 0.04 19.41 -4.63
N LEU A 186 1.36 19.39 -4.94
CA LEU A 186 2.37 19.81 -3.98
C LEU A 186 2.16 21.27 -3.51
N TYR A 187 1.89 22.16 -4.47
CA TYR A 187 1.63 23.56 -4.16
C TYR A 187 0.37 23.74 -3.31
N GLU A 188 -0.74 23.17 -3.71
CA GLU A 188 -2.03 23.31 -3.01
C GLU A 188 -1.96 22.69 -1.61
N MET A 189 -1.41 21.48 -1.48
CA MET A 189 -1.25 20.82 -0.17
C MET A 189 -0.41 21.65 0.81
N SER A 190 0.58 22.39 0.33
CA SER A 190 1.40 23.26 1.19
C SER A 190 0.65 24.49 1.72
N THR A 191 -0.52 24.79 1.18
CA THR A 191 -1.32 25.99 1.52
C THR A 191 -2.68 25.67 2.10
N LEU A 192 -3.08 24.40 2.15
CA LEU A 192 -4.35 23.98 2.75
C LEU A 192 -4.40 24.32 4.25
N ASN A 193 -5.52 24.90 4.68
CA ASN A 193 -5.73 25.36 6.05
C ASN A 193 -6.42 24.27 6.94
N VAL A 194 -6.29 23.00 6.60
CA VAL A 194 -6.78 21.86 7.39
C VAL A 194 -5.65 20.91 7.70
N PRO A 195 -5.69 20.19 8.83
CA PRO A 195 -4.67 19.20 9.15
C PRO A 195 -4.55 18.11 8.09
N ILE A 196 -3.32 17.79 7.69
CA ILE A 196 -3.02 16.72 6.76
C ILE A 196 -2.12 15.69 7.45
N VAL A 197 -2.56 14.43 7.47
CA VAL A 197 -1.78 13.30 7.99
C VAL A 197 -1.56 12.29 6.86
N THR A 198 -0.30 12.03 6.56
CA THR A 198 0.11 11.05 5.54
C THR A 198 0.70 9.81 6.19
N CYS A 199 0.34 8.64 5.70
CA CYS A 199 0.98 7.38 6.05
C CYS A 199 1.48 6.64 4.80
N VAL A 200 2.80 6.39 4.72
CA VAL A 200 3.37 5.51 3.70
C VAL A 200 3.16 4.06 4.14
N ILE A 201 2.25 3.36 3.49
CA ILE A 201 1.81 2.02 3.87
C ILE A 201 2.54 0.89 3.12
N GLY A 202 3.23 1.20 2.05
CA GLY A 202 3.98 0.27 1.21
C GLY A 202 5.08 0.99 0.44
N GLU A 203 4.91 1.19 -0.86
CA GLU A 203 5.85 1.94 -1.69
C GLU A 203 5.46 3.42 -1.76
N GLY A 204 6.40 4.30 -1.42
CA GLY A 204 6.30 5.73 -1.69
C GLY A 204 7.22 6.11 -2.85
N GLY A 205 6.78 5.88 -4.09
CA GLY A 205 7.61 6.07 -5.28
C GLY A 205 7.46 7.44 -5.93
N SER A 206 8.59 8.18 -6.05
CA SER A 206 8.75 9.34 -6.92
C SER A 206 7.66 10.42 -6.77
N GLY A 207 7.39 11.17 -7.86
CA GLY A 207 6.35 12.20 -7.93
C GLY A 207 4.94 11.66 -7.65
N GLY A 208 4.69 10.38 -7.96
CA GLY A 208 3.40 9.75 -7.66
C GLY A 208 3.07 9.70 -6.18
N ALA A 209 4.07 9.43 -5.35
CA ALA A 209 3.93 9.50 -3.90
C ALA A 209 3.86 10.94 -3.40
N LEU A 210 4.75 11.81 -3.90
CA LEU A 210 4.79 13.23 -3.50
C LEU A 210 3.45 13.93 -3.70
N ALA A 211 2.74 13.62 -4.78
CA ALA A 211 1.48 14.27 -5.14
C ALA A 211 0.35 14.16 -4.09
N ILE A 212 0.50 13.26 -3.12
CA ILE A 212 -0.45 13.11 -1.99
C ILE A 212 0.25 12.99 -0.62
N ALA A 213 1.55 13.32 -0.54
CA ALA A 213 2.36 13.09 0.66
C ALA A 213 2.87 14.37 1.35
N VAL A 214 2.56 15.56 0.85
CA VAL A 214 2.84 16.82 1.57
C VAL A 214 1.85 16.93 2.73
N ALA A 215 2.36 16.96 3.97
CA ALA A 215 1.50 16.88 5.14
C ALA A 215 2.14 17.52 6.37
N ASP A 216 1.31 17.86 7.37
CA ASP A 216 1.77 18.32 8.69
C ASP A 216 2.45 17.17 9.46
N VAL A 217 1.96 15.94 9.28
CA VAL A 217 2.53 14.74 9.89
C VAL A 217 2.69 13.65 8.83
N VAL A 218 3.93 13.18 8.65
CA VAL A 218 4.26 12.06 7.77
C VAL A 218 4.67 10.86 8.60
N MET A 219 3.95 9.76 8.46
CA MET A 219 4.22 8.48 9.09
C MET A 219 4.64 7.45 8.03
N MET A 220 5.40 6.46 8.46
CA MET A 220 5.73 5.30 7.63
C MET A 220 5.52 4.03 8.44
N LEU A 221 4.88 3.04 7.81
CA LEU A 221 4.82 1.71 8.41
C LEU A 221 6.18 1.01 8.33
N GLN A 222 6.39 0.07 9.24
CA GLN A 222 7.59 -0.77 9.21
C GLN A 222 7.70 -1.46 7.84
N TYR A 223 8.91 -1.48 7.29
CA TYR A 223 9.26 -2.01 5.96
C TYR A 223 8.59 -1.28 4.78
N ALA A 224 7.94 -0.15 4.99
CA ALA A 224 7.60 0.74 3.89
C ALA A 224 8.86 1.43 3.36
N ILE A 225 8.83 1.84 2.09
CA ILE A 225 9.93 2.59 1.47
C ILE A 225 9.41 3.92 0.92
N TYR A 226 10.27 4.93 0.92
CA TYR A 226 9.98 6.24 0.32
C TYR A 226 11.20 6.70 -0.45
N SER A 227 11.13 6.72 -1.77
CA SER A 227 12.28 6.96 -2.65
C SER A 227 11.91 7.72 -3.92
N VAL A 228 12.86 8.45 -4.46
CA VAL A 228 12.68 9.23 -5.71
C VAL A 228 12.59 8.35 -6.96
N ILE A 229 13.08 7.11 -6.89
CA ILE A 229 13.13 6.16 -8.01
C ILE A 229 13.15 4.73 -7.47
N SER A 230 12.65 3.78 -8.23
CA SER A 230 12.77 2.37 -7.86
C SER A 230 14.24 1.90 -7.92
N PRO A 231 14.64 0.90 -7.12
CA PRO A 231 15.98 0.32 -7.20
C PRO A 231 16.38 -0.12 -8.62
N GLU A 232 15.44 -0.74 -9.34
CA GLU A 232 15.65 -1.20 -10.72
C GLU A 232 15.85 -0.02 -11.68
N GLY A 233 15.05 1.03 -11.55
CA GLY A 233 15.20 2.25 -12.34
C GLY A 233 16.53 2.93 -12.07
N CYS A 234 16.97 3.00 -10.81
CA CYS A 234 18.25 3.54 -10.41
C CYS A 234 19.41 2.72 -11.02
N ALA A 235 19.35 1.39 -10.91
CA ALA A 235 20.34 0.49 -11.48
C ALA A 235 20.45 0.64 -13.00
N SER A 236 19.31 0.71 -13.69
CA SER A 236 19.27 0.89 -15.15
C SER A 236 19.92 2.21 -15.59
N ILE A 237 19.70 3.31 -14.84
CA ILE A 237 20.28 4.61 -15.18
C ILE A 237 21.77 4.66 -14.87
N LEU A 238 22.19 4.22 -13.68
CA LEU A 238 23.57 4.38 -13.20
C LEU A 238 24.51 3.31 -13.75
N TRP A 239 24.05 2.08 -13.82
CA TRP A 239 24.90 0.92 -14.18
C TRP A 239 24.54 0.32 -15.53
N LYS A 240 23.48 0.80 -16.19
CA LYS A 240 22.96 0.28 -17.45
C LYS A 240 22.64 -1.23 -17.38
N ASP A 241 22.33 -1.70 -16.19
CA ASP A 241 21.92 -3.05 -15.88
C ASP A 241 20.63 -3.03 -15.10
N SER A 242 19.76 -4.00 -15.35
CA SER A 242 18.46 -4.13 -14.68
C SER A 242 18.47 -5.18 -13.57
N ALA A 243 19.64 -5.42 -12.99
CA ALA A 243 19.90 -6.52 -12.05
C ALA A 243 18.83 -6.72 -10.98
#